data_c9e7890ce4400c83039d7693a26b983d
#
_entry.id   c9e7890ce4400c83039d7693a26b983d
#
_cell.length_a   1.000
_cell.length_b   1.000
_cell.length_c   1.000
_cell.angle_alpha   90.00
_cell.angle_beta   90.00
_cell.angle_gamma   90.00
#
_symmetry.space_group_name_H-M   'P 1'
#
loop_
_entity.id
_entity.type
_entity.pdbx_description
1 polymer ?
#
loop_
_entity_poly.entity_id
_entity_poly.type
_entity_poly.pdbx_seq_one_letter_code
_entity_poly.pdbx_strand_id
1 'polypeptide(L)'
;MVQLGFAQEKTITGIVTDENGLPLPGATVVVENTTQGVSTDFDGNYSIKASENEVLIFSFVGYTDQKITIDSADSYDVILQPGNQL
;
A
#
# COMPACT_ATOMS: atom_id res chain seq x y z
N MET A 1 4.29 4.92 34.74
CA MET A 1 4.80 4.10 33.69
C MET A 1 4.70 4.81 32.35
N VAL A 2 5.76 4.84 31.66
CA VAL A 2 5.76 5.55 30.41
C VAL A 2 5.24 4.65 29.32
N GLN A 3 4.26 5.12 28.62
CA GLN A 3 3.82 4.47 27.43
C GLN A 3 4.73 4.89 26.29
N LEU A 4 5.32 3.95 25.64
CA LEU A 4 6.30 4.28 24.61
C LEU A 4 5.71 4.78 23.33
N GLY A 5 4.43 4.88 23.26
CA GLY A 5 3.85 5.44 22.06
C GLY A 5 3.97 4.56 20.85
N PHE A 6 4.17 3.29 21.05
CA PHE A 6 4.11 2.40 19.90
C PHE A 6 2.72 2.41 19.38
N ALA A 7 2.56 2.78 18.15
CA ALA A 7 1.33 2.46 17.49
C ALA A 7 1.33 0.96 17.29
N GLN A 8 0.21 0.33 17.56
CA GLN A 8 0.10 -1.10 17.35
C GLN A 8 0.06 -1.37 15.87
N GLU A 9 0.87 -2.31 15.44
CA GLU A 9 0.78 -2.79 14.07
C GLU A 9 -0.49 -3.57 13.89
N LYS A 10 -1.10 -3.37 12.74
CA LYS A 10 -2.25 -4.15 12.35
C LYS A 10 -2.04 -4.62 10.92
N THR A 11 -2.85 -5.54 10.48
CA THR A 11 -2.76 -6.04 9.11
C THR A 11 -3.63 -5.17 8.22
N ILE A 12 -3.02 -4.59 7.20
CA ILE A 12 -3.70 -3.79 6.20
C ILE A 12 -3.82 -4.63 4.95
N THR A 13 -4.99 -4.70 4.37
CA THR A 13 -5.24 -5.49 3.17
C THR A 13 -5.90 -4.63 2.11
N GLY A 14 -5.98 -5.17 0.90
CA GLY A 14 -6.68 -4.49 -0.16
C GLY A 14 -6.29 -5.04 -1.51
N ILE A 15 -6.75 -4.36 -2.55
CA ILE A 15 -6.49 -4.73 -3.92
C ILE A 15 -5.90 -3.54 -4.65
N VAL A 16 -4.89 -3.80 -5.47
CA VAL A 16 -4.31 -2.79 -6.36
C VAL A 16 -4.75 -3.12 -7.78
N THR A 17 -5.36 -2.14 -8.43
CA THR A 17 -5.83 -2.29 -9.80
C THR A 17 -5.31 -1.16 -10.66
N ASP A 18 -5.44 -1.34 -11.98
CA ASP A 18 -5.17 -0.26 -12.91
C ASP A 18 -6.45 0.58 -13.11
N GLU A 19 -6.36 1.55 -14.02
CA GLU A 19 -7.47 2.48 -14.26
C GLU A 19 -8.70 1.81 -14.85
N ASN A 20 -8.55 0.61 -15.37
CA ASN A 20 -9.65 -0.15 -15.96
C ASN A 20 -10.22 -1.18 -14.99
N GLY A 21 -9.73 -1.20 -13.75
CA GLY A 21 -10.19 -2.14 -12.75
C GLY A 21 -9.54 -3.50 -12.83
N LEU A 22 -8.50 -3.67 -13.65
CA LEU A 22 -7.80 -4.93 -13.74
C LEU A 22 -6.76 -5.03 -12.63
N PRO A 23 -6.66 -6.19 -11.98
CA PRO A 23 -5.66 -6.33 -10.92
C PRO A 23 -4.25 -6.19 -11.44
N LEU A 24 -3.37 -5.64 -10.60
CA LEU A 24 -1.96 -5.48 -10.93
C LEU A 24 -1.14 -6.42 -10.07
N PRO A 25 -0.83 -7.62 -10.60
CA PRO A 25 0.06 -8.53 -9.86
C PRO A 25 1.48 -8.01 -9.89
N GLY A 26 2.18 -8.20 -8.78
CA GLY A 26 3.58 -7.77 -8.69
C GLY A 26 3.76 -6.30 -8.39
N ALA A 27 2.69 -5.57 -8.09
CA ALA A 27 2.84 -4.21 -7.62
C ALA A 27 3.47 -4.21 -6.23
N THR A 28 4.21 -3.16 -5.93
CA THR A 28 4.94 -3.05 -4.67
C THR A 28 4.17 -2.18 -3.69
N VAL A 29 4.10 -2.63 -2.44
CA VAL A 29 3.49 -1.87 -1.35
C VAL A 29 4.53 -1.80 -0.24
N VAL A 30 4.95 -0.59 0.12
CA VAL A 30 5.97 -0.42 1.16
C VAL A 30 5.49 0.58 2.19
N VAL A 31 5.98 0.41 3.42
CA VAL A 31 5.76 1.39 4.47
C VAL A 31 6.86 2.42 4.37
N GLU A 32 6.48 3.67 4.14
CA GLU A 32 7.43 4.76 3.93
C GLU A 32 8.40 4.86 5.08
N ASN A 33 9.65 5.11 4.75
CA ASN A 33 10.75 5.25 5.73
C ASN A 33 11.10 3.96 6.45
N THR A 34 10.69 2.83 5.88
CA THR A 34 11.08 1.52 6.41
C THR A 34 11.51 0.63 5.27
N THR A 35 12.03 -0.55 5.62
CA THR A 35 12.34 -1.56 4.62
C THR A 35 11.22 -2.58 4.46
N GLN A 36 10.10 -2.38 5.14
CA GLN A 36 9.02 -3.34 5.10
C GLN A 36 8.19 -3.15 3.83
N GLY A 37 8.04 -4.22 3.08
CA GLY A 37 7.27 -4.14 1.84
C GLY A 37 6.79 -5.51 1.41
N VAL A 38 5.76 -5.52 0.58
CA VAL A 38 5.19 -6.74 0.01
C VAL A 38 4.88 -6.48 -1.46
N SER A 39 4.59 -7.56 -2.19
CA SER A 39 4.11 -7.48 -3.56
C SER A 39 2.69 -8.00 -3.61
N THR A 40 1.92 -7.50 -4.57
CA THR A 40 0.58 -8.01 -4.77
C THR A 40 0.63 -9.39 -5.43
N ASP A 41 -0.40 -10.18 -5.16
CA ASP A 41 -0.52 -11.51 -5.75
C ASP A 41 -1.20 -11.43 -7.13
N PHE A 42 -1.55 -12.59 -7.71
CA PHE A 42 -2.14 -12.64 -9.04
C PHE A 42 -3.45 -11.88 -9.15
N ASP A 43 -4.17 -11.76 -8.06
CA ASP A 43 -5.44 -11.07 -8.05
C ASP A 43 -5.29 -9.61 -7.61
N GLY A 44 -4.05 -9.14 -7.46
CA GLY A 44 -3.79 -7.78 -7.04
C GLY A 44 -3.96 -7.57 -5.55
N ASN A 45 -4.17 -8.62 -4.78
CA ASN A 45 -4.34 -8.50 -3.34
C ASN A 45 -3.01 -8.30 -2.64
N TYR A 46 -3.03 -7.51 -1.57
CA TYR A 46 -1.85 -7.33 -0.73
C TYR A 46 -2.25 -7.44 0.73
N SER A 47 -1.28 -7.75 1.57
CA SER A 47 -1.44 -7.78 3.02
C SER A 47 -0.11 -7.33 3.61
N ILE A 48 -0.14 -6.30 4.42
CA ILE A 48 1.07 -5.72 4.99
C ILE A 48 0.80 -5.29 6.42
N LYS A 49 1.80 -5.41 7.27
CA LYS A 49 1.70 -4.94 8.66
C LYS A 49 2.13 -3.50 8.74
N ALA A 50 1.31 -2.67 9.34
CA ALA A 50 1.63 -1.27 9.51
C ALA A 50 0.74 -0.68 10.60
N SER A 51 1.05 0.55 10.99
CA SER A 51 0.35 1.22 12.08
C SER A 51 -0.35 2.46 11.56
N GLU A 52 -1.32 2.94 12.33
CA GLU A 52 -1.98 4.20 12.00
C GLU A 52 -0.94 5.31 11.90
N ASN A 53 -1.19 6.24 11.03
CA ASN A 53 -0.35 7.40 10.74
C ASN A 53 0.89 7.08 9.92
N GLU A 54 1.16 5.80 9.66
CA GLU A 54 2.19 5.46 8.69
C GLU A 54 1.66 5.61 7.29
N VAL A 55 2.57 5.75 6.33
CA VAL A 55 2.21 5.98 4.93
C VAL A 55 2.58 4.74 4.13
N LEU A 56 1.63 4.24 3.37
CA LEU A 56 1.88 3.16 2.41
C LEU A 56 2.13 3.78 1.05
N ILE A 57 3.14 3.28 0.36
CA ILE A 57 3.46 3.71 -1.00
C ILE A 57 3.21 2.53 -1.92
N PHE A 58 2.36 2.75 -2.90
CA PHE A 58 2.01 1.74 -3.91
C PHE A 58 2.67 2.12 -5.22
N SER A 59 3.37 1.18 -5.84
CA SER A 59 4.06 1.47 -7.10
C SER A 59 4.05 0.27 -8.02
N PHE A 60 4.14 0.57 -9.31
CA PHE A 60 4.22 -0.45 -10.33
C PHE A 60 4.87 0.19 -11.56
N VAL A 61 5.62 -0.60 -12.29
CA VAL A 61 6.34 -0.08 -13.47
C VAL A 61 5.34 0.51 -14.45
N GLY A 62 5.60 1.75 -14.87
CA GLY A 62 4.73 2.43 -15.81
C GLY A 62 3.58 3.19 -15.18
N TYR A 63 3.48 3.16 -13.85
CA TYR A 63 2.38 3.81 -13.14
C TYR A 63 2.93 4.84 -12.16
N THR A 64 2.10 5.82 -11.86
CA THR A 64 2.44 6.84 -10.87
C THR A 64 2.27 6.28 -9.47
N ASP A 65 3.24 6.52 -8.60
CA ASP A 65 3.16 6.09 -7.20
C ASP A 65 1.96 6.71 -6.53
N GLN A 66 1.33 5.93 -5.65
CA GLN A 66 0.20 6.38 -4.86
C GLN A 66 0.57 6.24 -3.40
N LYS A 67 0.27 7.26 -2.59
CA LYS A 67 0.54 7.20 -1.16
C LYS A 67 -0.77 7.29 -0.40
N ILE A 68 -0.88 6.48 0.64
CA ILE A 68 -2.06 6.49 1.52
C ILE A 68 -1.57 6.53 2.95
N THR A 69 -2.10 7.48 3.72
CA THR A 69 -1.85 7.52 5.16
C THR A 69 -2.86 6.61 5.84
N ILE A 70 -2.36 5.71 6.68
CA ILE A 70 -3.21 4.75 7.37
C ILE A 70 -3.97 5.46 8.48
N ASP A 71 -5.27 5.25 8.51
CA ASP A 71 -6.13 5.75 9.58
C ASP A 71 -6.73 4.55 10.31
N SER A 72 -7.94 4.66 10.79
CA SER A 72 -8.55 3.57 11.56
C SER A 72 -9.03 2.41 10.68
N ALA A 73 -9.04 2.59 9.37
CA ALA A 73 -9.44 1.51 8.46
C ALA A 73 -8.35 0.46 8.35
N ASP A 74 -8.75 -0.76 8.03
CA ASP A 74 -7.84 -1.87 7.87
C ASP A 74 -7.69 -2.30 6.42
N SER A 75 -8.40 -1.66 5.50
CA SER A 75 -8.40 -2.07 4.11
C SER A 75 -8.40 -0.84 3.21
N TYR A 76 -7.57 -0.89 2.18
CA TYR A 76 -7.49 0.18 1.19
C TYR A 76 -7.35 -0.45 -0.18
N ASP A 77 -8.30 -0.16 -1.04
CA ASP A 77 -8.22 -0.55 -2.45
C ASP A 77 -7.66 0.64 -3.21
N VAL A 78 -6.70 0.37 -4.07
CA VAL A 78 -5.92 1.41 -4.71
C VAL A 78 -6.00 1.25 -6.21
N ILE A 79 -6.29 2.35 -6.90
CA ILE A 79 -6.27 2.38 -8.35
C ILE A 79 -5.04 3.18 -8.76
N LEU A 80 -4.12 2.54 -9.48
CA LEU A 80 -2.93 3.21 -9.97
C LEU A 80 -3.21 3.79 -11.35
N GLN A 81 -2.71 4.99 -11.57
CA GLN A 81 -2.87 5.67 -12.86
C GLN A 81 -1.58 5.55 -13.65
N PRO A 82 -1.68 5.43 -14.98
CA PRO A 82 -0.47 5.37 -15.80
C PRO A 82 0.41 6.58 -15.55
N GLY A 83 1.71 6.34 -15.52
CA GLY A 83 2.66 7.42 -15.37
C GLY A 83 2.69 8.26 -16.62
N ASN A 84 3.17 9.50 -16.46
CA ASN A 84 3.32 10.38 -17.57
C ASN A 84 4.58 10.02 -18.33
N GLN A 85 4.40 9.56 -19.53
CA GLN A 85 5.51 9.15 -20.38
C GLN A 85 5.78 10.22 -21.41
N LEU A 86 7.01 10.67 -21.46
CA LEU A 86 7.38 11.65 -22.45
C LEU A 86 8.37 11.07 -23.41
#